data_b7688e0bf76d286525e7f6c2ce1b7d57
#
_entry.id   b7688e0bf76d286525e7f6c2ce1b7d57
#
_cell.length_a   1.000
_cell.length_b   1.000
_cell.length_c   1.000
_cell.angle_alpha   90.00
_cell.angle_beta   90.00
_cell.angle_gamma   90.00
#
_symmetry.space_group_name_H-M   'P 1'
#
loop_
_entity.id
_entity.type
_entity.pdbx_description
1 polymer ?
#
loop_
_entity_poly.entity_id
_entity_poly.type
_entity_poly.pdbx_seq_one_letter_code
_entity_poly.pdbx_strand_id
1 'polypeptide(L)'
;MSHLHSKRIFASARARAASLLGLLAVCATATLVAACGSGGSGSTSSSDAAKAPLAVVTPVVDCSKLAAIDITDIGGAGSTITSATVTTATVNGASVNFCTVKGTLAPSNTFEVALPVSGWTQRFAALGCGGLCGNVSDPTQQSSFSFSYTCPLVQQGGFATAATDMGHSGNDASWATDPQKQADFAYRGQHITTLTAEKLIKTYYGQAQKYAYFVGCSDGGREALMAAQRYPNDYNGIIAGAPAAHFQIQNSLYHGWSVKSQSTTGDSTGNAVLYADKALVLHKAVVAACGGQAGVPDGLIADPRTCNFDPASIQCPQGATNTSSCLTAAEVATASKIYGGPVDATTGERMLAGSPQPGSEENWVGVEVPTTNSTDAPVPVTKLFSYMIVTGAYNLIFTGSPTMPTIDTFGYTDASFYPTYLQANHPLMDATSPDLSAFHKAGGKLILWHGWADQHISPLFTIQYFEAMQNTMGASNVSDFARMYLVPGVGHCGGGEGFPNIDLVSQITAWAEQGTAPNAVMTYQTDSSNNVTASRPVYPYPAVAQFSGTGDWHSGANWTQGSPLYNEPTHTWAGSSFYTSYSPATQGVAAP
;
A
#
# COMPACT_ATOMS: atom_id res chain seq x y z
N MET A 1 -24.18 29.02 35.88
CA MET A 1 -25.66 29.05 35.99
C MET A 1 -26.13 28.20 34.83
N SER A 2 -26.48 27.06 35.18
CA SER A 2 -27.72 26.31 35.40
C SER A 2 -28.26 25.75 34.07
N HIS A 3 -28.15 24.42 33.89
CA HIS A 3 -29.16 23.36 34.16
C HIS A 3 -30.30 23.37 33.11
N LEU A 4 -30.78 22.29 32.52
CA LEU A 4 -31.34 21.01 32.97
C LEU A 4 -31.59 20.11 31.74
N HIS A 5 -31.25 18.84 31.71
CA HIS A 5 -32.06 17.65 32.01
C HIS A 5 -33.32 17.41 31.14
N SER A 6 -33.35 16.31 30.43
CA SER A 6 -34.49 15.40 30.54
C SER A 6 -34.13 13.96 30.12
N LYS A 7 -34.41 13.09 31.06
CA LYS A 7 -34.43 11.62 31.06
C LYS A 7 -35.80 11.11 30.63
N ARG A 8 -35.81 9.80 30.34
CA ARG A 8 -36.87 8.78 30.60
C ARG A 8 -37.48 8.15 29.35
N ILE A 9 -37.87 6.87 29.26
CA ILE A 9 -38.05 5.76 30.22
C ILE A 9 -38.37 4.48 29.41
N PHE A 10 -37.84 3.30 29.89
CA PHE A 10 -38.34 1.93 29.96
C PHE A 10 -39.46 1.37 29.06
N ALA A 11 -39.31 0.13 28.60
CA ALA A 11 -40.11 -0.98 29.11
C ALA A 11 -39.55 -2.35 28.70
N SER A 12 -39.52 -3.23 29.68
CA SER A 12 -39.17 -4.63 29.71
C SER A 12 -40.33 -5.54 29.29
N ALA A 13 -40.03 -6.72 28.69
CA ALA A 13 -40.90 -7.88 28.83
C ALA A 13 -40.08 -9.18 28.90
N ARG A 14 -40.24 -9.88 29.99
CA ARG A 14 -39.82 -11.26 30.28
C ARG A 14 -40.89 -12.25 29.80
N ALA A 15 -40.47 -13.42 29.31
CA ALA A 15 -41.10 -14.72 29.61
C ALA A 15 -40.22 -15.82 29.00
N ARG A 16 -39.64 -16.62 29.75
CA ARG A 16 -39.96 -17.93 30.41
C ARG A 16 -39.48 -19.13 29.62
N ALA A 17 -38.68 -19.88 30.33
CA ALA A 17 -38.05 -21.16 30.01
C ALA A 17 -39.05 -22.29 29.81
N ALA A 18 -38.67 -23.30 29.03
CA ALA A 18 -39.06 -24.69 29.21
C ALA A 18 -37.90 -25.59 28.81
N SER A 19 -37.44 -26.37 29.76
CA SER A 19 -36.49 -27.47 29.62
C SER A 19 -37.09 -28.65 28.92
N LEU A 20 -36.29 -29.39 28.10
CA LEU A 20 -36.44 -30.87 27.99
C LEU A 20 -35.10 -31.47 27.56
N LEU A 21 -34.65 -32.43 28.35
CA LEU A 21 -33.50 -33.33 28.14
C LEU A 21 -33.77 -34.28 26.94
N GLY A 22 -32.74 -34.66 26.25
CA GLY A 22 -32.78 -35.82 25.33
C GLY A 22 -31.49 -36.13 24.60
N LEU A 23 -30.73 -37.04 25.15
CA LEU A 23 -29.82 -38.04 24.57
C LEU A 23 -28.71 -37.65 23.55
N LEU A 24 -27.52 -38.06 23.95
CA LEU A 24 -26.30 -38.27 23.15
C LEU A 24 -26.52 -39.13 21.91
N ALA A 25 -26.03 -38.64 20.76
CA ALA A 25 -25.55 -39.51 19.69
C ALA A 25 -24.32 -38.88 19.05
N VAL A 26 -23.17 -39.54 19.26
CA VAL A 26 -21.90 -39.24 18.60
C VAL A 26 -22.04 -39.66 17.14
N CYS A 27 -22.03 -38.69 16.20
CA CYS A 27 -21.78 -38.95 14.79
C CYS A 27 -20.64 -38.06 14.35
N ALA A 28 -19.49 -38.69 14.08
CA ALA A 28 -18.39 -38.07 13.35
C ALA A 28 -18.84 -37.80 11.91
N THR A 29 -19.05 -36.55 11.57
CA THR A 29 -19.29 -36.15 10.18
C THR A 29 -18.00 -35.51 9.64
N ALA A 30 -17.31 -36.24 8.77
CA ALA A 30 -16.30 -35.72 7.88
C ALA A 30 -16.97 -34.74 6.91
N THR A 31 -16.70 -33.46 7.01
CA THR A 31 -17.12 -32.46 6.03
C THR A 31 -16.22 -32.55 4.80
N LEU A 32 -16.76 -33.16 3.75
CA LEU A 32 -16.25 -33.02 2.39
C LEU A 32 -16.53 -31.59 1.91
N VAL A 33 -15.46 -30.85 1.65
CA VAL A 33 -15.53 -29.60 0.90
C VAL A 33 -15.72 -29.96 -0.57
N ALA A 34 -16.93 -29.79 -1.07
CA ALA A 34 -17.23 -29.93 -2.49
C ALA A 34 -16.73 -28.69 -3.24
N ALA A 35 -15.69 -28.88 -4.06
CA ALA A 35 -15.29 -27.91 -5.07
C ALA A 35 -16.29 -27.99 -6.23
N CYS A 36 -17.01 -26.92 -6.53
CA CYS A 36 -17.80 -26.77 -7.73
C CYS A 36 -16.87 -26.43 -8.91
N GLY A 37 -16.55 -27.42 -9.73
CA GLY A 37 -15.95 -27.24 -11.03
C GLY A 37 -17.00 -27.47 -12.11
N SER A 38 -17.23 -26.49 -12.97
CA SER A 38 -17.97 -26.64 -14.22
C SER A 38 -17.02 -27.05 -15.33
N GLY A 39 -17.42 -28.12 -16.07
CA GLY A 39 -16.57 -28.82 -17.02
C GLY A 39 -16.26 -28.04 -18.31
N GLY A 40 -15.06 -28.29 -18.79
CA GLY A 40 -14.62 -28.06 -20.16
C GLY A 40 -13.61 -29.15 -20.51
N SER A 41 -13.97 -29.99 -21.49
CA SER A 41 -13.16 -31.10 -21.97
C SER A 41 -11.92 -30.63 -22.72
N GLY A 42 -10.73 -31.03 -22.27
CA GLY A 42 -9.45 -30.81 -22.97
C GLY A 42 -8.36 -31.66 -22.32
N SER A 43 -7.84 -32.59 -23.08
CA SER A 43 -6.90 -33.68 -22.76
C SER A 43 -5.65 -33.35 -21.99
N THR A 44 -5.34 -34.24 -21.02
CA THR A 44 -4.02 -34.76 -20.58
C THR A 44 -2.86 -33.83 -20.28
N SER A 45 -2.59 -33.60 -18.99
CA SER A 45 -1.24 -33.71 -18.42
C SER A 45 -1.29 -33.74 -16.90
N SER A 46 -0.46 -34.61 -16.31
CA SER A 46 -0.01 -34.73 -14.93
C SER A 46 -0.88 -34.09 -13.85
N SER A 47 -1.54 -34.94 -13.06
CA SER A 47 -2.18 -34.59 -11.80
C SER A 47 -1.16 -34.02 -10.81
N ASP A 48 -1.02 -32.70 -10.76
CA ASP A 48 -0.46 -32.03 -9.60
C ASP A 48 -1.45 -32.20 -8.45
N ALA A 49 -1.23 -33.23 -7.63
CA ALA A 49 -1.96 -33.39 -6.39
C ALA A 49 -1.75 -32.14 -5.54
N ALA A 50 -2.82 -31.44 -5.18
CA ALA A 50 -2.75 -30.28 -4.31
C ALA A 50 -1.89 -30.62 -3.08
N LYS A 51 -0.86 -29.82 -2.84
CA LYS A 51 0.04 -30.02 -1.70
C LYS A 51 -0.77 -30.03 -0.40
N ALA A 52 -0.51 -30.97 0.49
CA ALA A 52 -1.22 -31.06 1.76
C ALA A 52 -1.08 -29.75 2.57
N PRO A 53 -2.10 -29.32 3.31
CA PRO A 53 -2.03 -28.16 4.18
C PRO A 53 -0.86 -28.28 5.17
N LEU A 54 -0.20 -27.16 5.48
CA LEU A 54 0.87 -27.14 6.46
C LEU A 54 0.33 -27.51 7.85
N ALA A 55 1.03 -28.38 8.55
CA ALA A 55 0.67 -28.76 9.91
C ALA A 55 0.83 -27.56 10.86
N VAL A 56 -0.02 -27.49 11.87
CA VAL A 56 0.15 -26.58 13.00
C VAL A 56 1.30 -27.09 13.87
N VAL A 57 2.18 -26.17 14.29
CA VAL A 57 3.33 -26.46 15.16
C VAL A 57 3.18 -25.71 16.47
N THR A 58 3.42 -26.39 17.58
CA THR A 58 3.39 -25.82 18.93
C THR A 58 4.79 -25.41 19.38
N PRO A 59 4.91 -24.40 20.25
CA PRO A 59 6.19 -24.01 20.86
C PRO A 59 6.85 -25.17 21.62
N VAL A 60 8.19 -25.20 21.56
CA VAL A 60 9.03 -26.19 22.29
C VAL A 60 9.77 -25.56 23.47
N VAL A 61 9.73 -24.23 23.61
CA VAL A 61 10.29 -23.47 24.73
C VAL A 61 9.28 -22.45 25.24
N ASP A 62 9.42 -22.05 26.52
CA ASP A 62 8.63 -20.97 27.08
C ASP A 62 9.00 -19.63 26.43
N CYS A 63 7.99 -18.76 26.22
CA CYS A 63 8.17 -17.43 25.65
C CYS A 63 9.27 -16.60 26.35
N SER A 64 9.30 -16.63 27.69
CA SER A 64 10.28 -15.89 28.49
C SER A 64 11.73 -16.28 28.20
N LYS A 65 11.98 -17.48 27.68
CA LYS A 65 13.33 -17.92 27.31
C LYS A 65 13.90 -17.20 26.11
N LEU A 66 13.05 -16.63 25.27
CA LEU A 66 13.48 -15.85 24.11
C LEU A 66 14.19 -14.55 24.50
N ALA A 67 13.94 -14.02 25.70
CA ALA A 67 14.60 -12.81 26.21
C ALA A 67 16.14 -12.97 26.35
N ALA A 68 16.63 -14.21 26.46
CA ALA A 68 18.06 -14.50 26.60
C ALA A 68 18.76 -14.86 25.28
N ILE A 69 18.06 -14.78 24.14
CA ILE A 69 18.64 -15.11 22.83
C ILE A 69 19.60 -13.99 22.41
N ASP A 70 20.82 -14.36 22.08
CA ASP A 70 21.79 -13.46 21.48
C ASP A 70 21.40 -13.19 20.03
N ILE A 71 21.33 -11.91 19.65
CA ILE A 71 21.01 -11.41 18.30
C ILE A 71 22.13 -10.50 17.77
N THR A 72 23.30 -10.50 18.42
CA THR A 72 24.44 -9.67 18.01
C THR A 72 25.08 -10.14 16.71
N ASP A 73 24.92 -11.39 16.35
CA ASP A 73 25.34 -11.97 15.07
C ASP A 73 24.52 -11.44 13.88
N ILE A 74 23.33 -10.86 14.12
CA ILE A 74 22.45 -10.27 13.10
C ILE A 74 22.54 -8.75 13.12
N GLY A 75 22.27 -8.13 14.26
CA GLY A 75 22.17 -6.68 14.36
C GLY A 75 23.50 -5.99 14.71
N GLY A 76 24.54 -6.75 15.04
CA GLY A 76 25.83 -6.22 15.51
C GLY A 76 25.88 -6.02 17.02
N ALA A 77 27.07 -5.65 17.52
CA ALA A 77 27.31 -5.41 18.94
C ALA A 77 26.36 -4.32 19.49
N GLY A 78 25.73 -4.60 20.64
CA GLY A 78 24.72 -3.73 21.25
C GLY A 78 23.28 -4.10 20.91
N SER A 79 23.05 -5.04 19.99
CA SER A 79 21.73 -5.57 19.73
C SER A 79 21.23 -6.41 20.92
N THR A 80 19.97 -6.22 21.31
CA THR A 80 19.42 -6.85 22.51
C THR A 80 17.93 -7.08 22.41
N ILE A 81 17.44 -8.15 23.03
CA ILE A 81 16.02 -8.37 23.28
C ILE A 81 15.68 -7.71 24.62
N THR A 82 14.72 -6.81 24.62
CA THR A 82 14.31 -6.06 25.82
C THR A 82 13.19 -6.76 26.59
N SER A 83 12.34 -7.52 25.89
CA SER A 83 11.28 -8.31 26.53
C SER A 83 10.84 -9.48 25.66
N ALA A 84 10.37 -10.56 26.30
CA ALA A 84 9.65 -11.66 25.67
C ALA A 84 8.53 -12.12 26.62
N THR A 85 7.28 -11.76 26.30
CA THR A 85 6.12 -11.97 27.16
C THR A 85 4.93 -12.46 26.36
N VAL A 86 4.07 -13.26 26.99
CA VAL A 86 2.80 -13.64 26.35
C VAL A 86 1.83 -12.47 26.46
N THR A 87 1.34 -12.03 25.31
CA THR A 87 0.30 -11.00 25.17
C THR A 87 -0.94 -11.59 24.51
N THR A 88 -2.10 -10.96 24.73
CA THR A 88 -3.37 -11.35 24.12
C THR A 88 -3.81 -10.25 23.16
N ALA A 89 -4.09 -10.61 21.93
CA ALA A 89 -4.67 -9.72 20.93
C ALA A 89 -6.05 -10.22 20.49
N THR A 90 -6.90 -9.30 20.04
CA THR A 90 -8.17 -9.65 19.40
C THR A 90 -7.95 -9.80 17.89
N VAL A 91 -8.11 -11.01 17.40
CA VAL A 91 -8.02 -11.32 15.97
C VAL A 91 -9.37 -11.82 15.50
N ASN A 92 -10.02 -11.10 14.60
CA ASN A 92 -11.35 -11.41 14.09
C ASN A 92 -12.38 -11.71 15.22
N GLY A 93 -12.38 -10.89 16.27
CA GLY A 93 -13.27 -11.05 17.43
C GLY A 93 -12.90 -12.17 18.42
N ALA A 94 -11.88 -12.97 18.14
CA ALA A 94 -11.37 -14.01 19.04
C ALA A 94 -10.10 -13.55 19.77
N SER A 95 -9.95 -13.98 21.03
CA SER A 95 -8.72 -13.76 21.80
C SER A 95 -7.65 -14.77 21.37
N VAL A 96 -6.53 -14.26 20.84
CA VAL A 96 -5.37 -15.05 20.41
C VAL A 96 -4.16 -14.65 21.24
N ASN A 97 -3.43 -15.63 21.76
CA ASN A 97 -2.21 -15.41 22.53
C ASN A 97 -0.98 -15.47 21.63
N PHE A 98 -0.10 -14.47 21.78
CA PHE A 98 1.19 -14.40 21.12
C PHE A 98 2.31 -14.30 22.13
N CYS A 99 3.43 -14.97 21.88
CA CYS A 99 4.69 -14.62 22.50
C CYS A 99 5.24 -13.40 21.76
N THR A 100 5.14 -12.24 22.40
CA THR A 100 5.60 -10.96 21.86
C THR A 100 7.01 -10.68 22.32
N VAL A 101 7.93 -10.58 21.37
CA VAL A 101 9.35 -10.31 21.60
C VAL A 101 9.66 -8.92 21.06
N LYS A 102 10.23 -8.07 21.93
CA LYS A 102 10.65 -6.71 21.57
C LYS A 102 12.15 -6.55 21.79
N GLY A 103 12.78 -5.76 20.97
CA GLY A 103 14.22 -5.53 21.08
C GLY A 103 14.70 -4.39 20.21
N THR A 104 16.02 -4.21 20.23
CA THR A 104 16.71 -3.23 19.38
C THR A 104 17.87 -3.92 18.68
N LEU A 105 17.94 -3.75 17.38
CA LEU A 105 19.09 -4.09 16.54
C LEU A 105 19.94 -2.84 16.37
N ALA A 106 21.23 -2.96 16.63
CA ALA A 106 22.12 -1.83 16.69
C ALA A 106 22.22 -1.08 15.34
N PRO A 107 22.33 0.26 15.35
CA PRO A 107 22.42 1.08 16.57
C PRO A 107 21.05 1.44 17.18
N SER A 108 19.95 1.43 16.43
CA SER A 108 18.66 1.99 16.89
C SER A 108 17.41 1.38 16.23
N ASN A 109 17.55 0.30 15.46
CA ASN A 109 16.41 -0.31 14.79
C ASN A 109 15.60 -1.13 15.79
N THR A 110 14.47 -0.58 16.28
CA THR A 110 13.58 -1.30 17.20
C THR A 110 12.63 -2.21 16.44
N PHE A 111 12.32 -3.34 17.04
CA PHE A 111 11.45 -4.34 16.41
C PHE A 111 10.47 -4.96 17.40
N GLU A 112 9.40 -5.50 16.86
CA GLU A 112 8.47 -6.38 17.56
C GLU A 112 8.21 -7.62 16.70
N VAL A 113 8.32 -8.81 17.34
CA VAL A 113 7.99 -10.11 16.72
C VAL A 113 6.88 -10.76 17.54
N ALA A 114 5.79 -11.14 16.89
CA ALA A 114 4.67 -11.84 17.49
C ALA A 114 4.61 -13.28 17.00
N LEU A 115 4.75 -14.23 17.92
CA LEU A 115 4.78 -15.65 17.66
C LEU A 115 3.52 -16.30 18.25
N PRO A 116 2.59 -16.88 17.46
CA PRO A 116 1.40 -17.55 17.98
C PRO A 116 1.73 -18.60 19.03
N VAL A 117 1.13 -18.52 20.22
CA VAL A 117 1.30 -19.57 21.27
C VAL A 117 0.64 -20.87 20.84
N SER A 118 -0.37 -20.78 19.98
CA SER A 118 -1.06 -21.91 19.36
C SER A 118 -1.48 -21.56 17.94
N GLY A 119 -1.64 -22.55 17.08
CA GLY A 119 -2.16 -22.36 15.74
C GLY A 119 -1.15 -21.88 14.69
N TRP A 120 0.16 -21.81 15.01
CA TRP A 120 1.16 -21.41 14.02
C TRP A 120 1.22 -22.39 12.84
N THR A 121 1.03 -21.86 11.63
CA THR A 121 0.95 -22.65 10.39
C THR A 121 2.25 -22.65 9.59
N GLN A 122 3.40 -22.53 10.24
CA GLN A 122 4.74 -22.53 9.65
C GLN A 122 4.97 -21.38 8.64
N ARG A 123 4.24 -20.27 8.82
CA ARG A 123 4.34 -19.06 7.99
C ARG A 123 4.82 -17.89 8.82
N PHE A 124 5.60 -17.05 8.17
CA PHE A 124 6.08 -15.78 8.71
C PHE A 124 5.65 -14.66 7.77
N ALA A 125 5.31 -13.51 8.31
CA ALA A 125 5.08 -12.29 7.53
C ALA A 125 5.76 -11.10 8.18
N ALA A 126 6.57 -10.40 7.41
CA ALA A 126 7.08 -9.08 7.74
C ALA A 126 6.11 -8.03 7.26
N LEU A 127 5.87 -7.00 8.08
CA LEU A 127 4.90 -5.93 7.83
C LEU A 127 5.65 -4.62 7.62
N GLY A 128 5.43 -3.99 6.46
CA GLY A 128 6.02 -2.70 6.12
C GLY A 128 5.34 -1.54 6.86
N CYS A 129 6.05 -0.45 7.04
CA CYS A 129 5.56 0.77 7.67
C CYS A 129 5.04 1.78 6.64
N GLY A 130 4.58 2.94 7.09
CA GLY A 130 4.09 4.02 6.23
C GLY A 130 4.78 5.35 6.50
N GLY A 131 4.70 6.27 5.54
CA GLY A 131 5.32 7.59 5.62
C GLY A 131 6.84 7.51 5.74
N LEU A 132 7.41 8.13 6.77
CA LEU A 132 8.82 8.04 7.10
C LEU A 132 9.11 6.98 8.18
N CYS A 133 8.19 6.06 8.43
CA CYS A 133 8.31 5.05 9.48
C CYS A 133 8.45 5.65 10.90
N GLY A 134 9.44 5.20 11.69
CA GLY A 134 9.74 5.78 13.01
C GLY A 134 8.87 5.30 14.15
N ASN A 135 7.99 4.32 13.90
CA ASN A 135 7.17 3.63 14.90
C ASN A 135 7.02 2.17 14.52
N VAL A 136 7.10 1.28 15.50
CA VAL A 136 6.78 -0.13 15.30
C VAL A 136 5.26 -0.30 15.32
N SER A 137 4.67 -0.71 14.20
CA SER A 137 3.27 -1.10 14.15
C SER A 137 3.07 -2.38 14.97
N ASP A 138 1.95 -2.50 15.71
CA ASP A 138 1.63 -3.73 16.44
C ASP A 138 1.39 -4.88 15.44
N PRO A 139 2.30 -5.88 15.36
CA PRO A 139 2.19 -6.92 14.36
C PRO A 139 1.11 -7.97 14.68
N THR A 140 0.44 -7.88 15.83
CA THR A 140 -0.68 -8.74 16.20
C THR A 140 -2.01 -8.24 15.67
N GLN A 141 -2.10 -6.97 15.27
CA GLN A 141 -3.34 -6.38 14.78
C GLN A 141 -3.64 -6.83 13.35
N GLN A 142 -4.86 -7.27 13.11
CA GLN A 142 -5.32 -7.65 11.77
C GLN A 142 -5.21 -6.48 10.79
N SER A 143 -5.41 -5.24 11.24
CA SER A 143 -5.26 -4.04 10.44
C SER A 143 -3.83 -3.82 9.92
N SER A 144 -2.82 -4.34 10.60
CA SER A 144 -1.43 -4.31 10.14
C SER A 144 -1.16 -5.24 8.96
N PHE A 145 -2.01 -6.26 8.76
CA PHE A 145 -2.07 -7.09 7.55
C PHE A 145 -2.97 -6.42 6.50
N SER A 146 -2.53 -5.32 5.95
CA SER A 146 -3.21 -4.71 4.79
C SER A 146 -3.48 -5.78 3.72
N PHE A 147 -4.63 -5.68 3.03
CA PHE A 147 -4.97 -6.56 1.89
C PHE A 147 -5.17 -8.04 2.27
N SER A 148 -5.67 -8.30 3.46
CA SER A 148 -5.96 -9.64 3.98
C SER A 148 -7.46 -9.88 4.23
N TYR A 149 -8.33 -9.09 3.59
CA TYR A 149 -9.77 -9.21 3.75
C TYR A 149 -10.23 -10.63 3.46
N THR A 150 -10.90 -11.26 4.44
CA THR A 150 -11.32 -12.67 4.39
C THR A 150 -10.19 -13.73 4.42
N CYS A 151 -8.90 -13.38 4.56
CA CYS A 151 -7.83 -14.38 4.62
C CYS A 151 -7.93 -15.26 5.87
N PRO A 152 -8.26 -16.56 5.76
CA PRO A 152 -8.47 -17.41 6.95
C PRO A 152 -7.21 -17.55 7.82
N LEU A 153 -6.03 -17.54 7.22
CA LEU A 153 -4.77 -17.67 7.95
C LEU A 153 -4.51 -16.47 8.85
N VAL A 154 -4.81 -15.26 8.36
CA VAL A 154 -4.69 -14.03 9.16
C VAL A 154 -5.81 -13.97 10.21
N GLN A 155 -7.04 -14.29 9.82
CA GLN A 155 -8.21 -14.27 10.71
C GLN A 155 -8.10 -15.27 11.88
N GLN A 156 -7.26 -16.30 11.76
CA GLN A 156 -7.01 -17.31 12.80
C GLN A 156 -5.71 -17.05 13.57
N GLY A 157 -4.96 -15.98 13.24
CA GLY A 157 -3.66 -15.70 13.85
C GLY A 157 -2.60 -16.78 13.53
N GLY A 158 -2.65 -17.36 12.33
CA GLY A 158 -1.79 -18.48 11.92
C GLY A 158 -0.37 -18.09 11.48
N PHE A 159 -0.05 -16.79 11.39
CA PHE A 159 1.27 -16.28 11.05
C PHE A 159 2.09 -15.91 12.29
N ALA A 160 3.38 -16.18 12.26
CA ALA A 160 4.34 -15.40 13.02
C ALA A 160 4.56 -14.08 12.26
N THR A 161 4.65 -12.96 12.97
CA THR A 161 4.73 -11.63 12.34
C THR A 161 5.83 -10.79 12.93
N ALA A 162 6.37 -9.84 12.16
CA ALA A 162 7.34 -8.87 12.63
C ALA A 162 7.09 -7.49 12.01
N ALA A 163 7.41 -6.44 12.79
CA ALA A 163 7.42 -5.05 12.35
C ALA A 163 8.62 -4.33 12.97
N THR A 164 9.03 -3.21 12.36
CA THR A 164 10.16 -2.41 12.80
C THR A 164 9.89 -0.92 12.60
N ASP A 165 10.63 -0.06 13.36
CA ASP A 165 10.62 1.39 13.17
C ASP A 165 11.59 1.88 12.09
N MET A 166 12.29 0.97 11.43
CA MET A 166 13.31 1.25 10.41
C MET A 166 14.48 2.12 10.91
N GLY A 167 14.87 1.93 12.17
CA GLY A 167 16.11 2.46 12.75
C GLY A 167 16.03 3.88 13.33
N HIS A 168 14.86 4.45 13.47
CA HIS A 168 14.64 5.76 14.07
C HIS A 168 13.28 5.85 14.76
N SER A 169 13.08 6.90 15.54
CA SER A 169 11.78 7.18 16.16
C SER A 169 11.23 8.54 15.69
N GLY A 170 9.90 8.61 15.55
CA GLY A 170 9.19 9.80 15.09
C GLY A 170 9.12 9.92 13.56
N ASN A 171 8.15 10.70 13.10
CA ASN A 171 7.84 10.86 11.68
C ASN A 171 8.59 12.02 11.01
N ASP A 172 9.51 12.66 11.72
CA ASP A 172 10.38 13.69 11.14
C ASP A 172 11.67 13.08 10.60
N ALA A 173 12.36 13.81 9.74
CA ALA A 173 13.62 13.36 9.15
C ALA A 173 14.86 13.98 9.85
N SER A 174 14.78 14.33 11.12
CA SER A 174 15.91 14.88 11.89
C SER A 174 17.11 13.92 11.98
N TRP A 175 16.83 12.62 11.86
CA TRP A 175 17.81 11.53 11.82
C TRP A 175 18.58 11.42 10.49
N ALA A 176 18.16 12.12 9.45
CA ALA A 176 18.64 11.94 8.08
C ALA A 176 20.13 12.28 7.89
N THR A 177 20.78 12.96 8.84
CA THR A 177 22.23 13.21 8.83
C THR A 177 23.07 12.01 9.26
N ASP A 178 22.45 10.95 9.80
CA ASP A 178 23.12 9.72 10.21
C ASP A 178 23.09 8.70 9.07
N PRO A 179 24.23 8.36 8.43
CA PRO A 179 24.27 7.41 7.32
C PRO A 179 23.78 6.01 7.68
N GLN A 180 23.95 5.57 8.95
CA GLN A 180 23.46 4.27 9.38
C GLN A 180 21.94 4.26 9.45
N LYS A 181 21.32 5.31 9.97
CA LYS A 181 19.85 5.43 9.99
C LYS A 181 19.28 5.56 8.58
N GLN A 182 19.98 6.23 7.67
CA GLN A 182 19.60 6.24 6.25
C GLN A 182 19.60 4.82 5.66
N ALA A 183 20.64 4.04 5.94
CA ALA A 183 20.71 2.65 5.47
C ALA A 183 19.64 1.76 6.11
N ASP A 184 19.39 1.95 7.42
CA ASP A 184 18.34 1.21 8.15
C ASP A 184 16.95 1.53 7.56
N PHE A 185 16.64 2.81 7.34
CA PHE A 185 15.40 3.24 6.68
C PHE A 185 15.30 2.74 5.24
N ALA A 186 16.38 2.82 4.48
CA ALA A 186 16.36 2.50 3.06
C ALA A 186 16.13 0.99 2.79
N TYR A 187 16.77 0.10 3.54
CA TYR A 187 16.74 -1.33 3.26
C TYR A 187 17.14 -2.25 4.42
N ARG A 188 18.11 -1.82 5.30
CA ARG A 188 18.76 -2.72 6.25
C ARG A 188 17.82 -3.06 7.41
N GLY A 189 17.09 -2.09 7.96
CA GLY A 189 16.24 -2.27 9.14
C GLY A 189 15.26 -3.42 8.99
N GLN A 190 14.60 -3.50 7.84
CA GLN A 190 13.66 -4.58 7.54
C GLN A 190 14.35 -5.94 7.39
N HIS A 191 15.49 -5.99 6.70
CA HIS A 191 16.25 -7.23 6.51
C HIS A 191 16.72 -7.85 7.83
N ILE A 192 17.39 -7.07 8.67
CA ILE A 192 17.88 -7.58 9.96
C ILE A 192 16.75 -7.94 10.93
N THR A 193 15.61 -7.26 10.84
CA THR A 193 14.40 -7.64 11.59
C THR A 193 13.87 -8.98 11.12
N THR A 194 13.85 -9.23 9.81
CA THR A 194 13.45 -10.53 9.22
C THR A 194 14.35 -11.67 9.71
N LEU A 195 15.67 -11.52 9.62
CA LEU A 195 16.62 -12.52 10.10
C LEU A 195 16.45 -12.79 11.61
N THR A 196 16.17 -11.74 12.39
CA THR A 196 15.90 -11.86 13.82
C THR A 196 14.62 -12.64 14.08
N ALA A 197 13.54 -12.33 13.37
CA ALA A 197 12.28 -13.05 13.48
C ALA A 197 12.44 -14.54 13.13
N GLU A 198 13.18 -14.87 12.08
CA GLU A 198 13.48 -16.25 11.68
C GLU A 198 14.27 -17.01 12.75
N LYS A 199 15.25 -16.36 13.38
CA LYS A 199 16.01 -16.94 14.50
C LYS A 199 15.10 -17.21 15.71
N LEU A 200 14.22 -16.28 16.04
CA LEU A 200 13.25 -16.43 17.12
C LEU A 200 12.22 -17.53 16.82
N ILE A 201 11.70 -17.60 15.60
CA ILE A 201 10.80 -18.66 15.13
C ILE A 201 11.46 -20.03 15.30
N LYS A 202 12.66 -20.18 14.76
CA LYS A 202 13.41 -21.45 14.85
C LYS A 202 13.66 -21.87 16.30
N THR A 203 13.97 -20.92 17.18
CA THR A 203 14.19 -21.19 18.61
C THR A 203 12.88 -21.57 19.31
N TYR A 204 11.81 -20.81 19.06
CA TYR A 204 10.53 -20.97 19.76
C TYR A 204 9.81 -22.26 19.38
N TYR A 205 9.78 -22.60 18.08
CA TYR A 205 9.07 -23.79 17.58
C TYR A 205 9.97 -24.99 17.31
N GLY A 206 11.31 -24.88 17.52
CA GLY A 206 12.26 -25.94 17.23
C GLY A 206 12.49 -26.18 15.74
N GLN A 207 11.87 -25.40 14.86
CA GLN A 207 12.05 -25.46 13.41
C GLN A 207 11.84 -24.08 12.78
N ALA A 208 12.44 -23.85 11.61
CA ALA A 208 12.23 -22.63 10.83
C ALA A 208 10.83 -22.61 10.22
N GLN A 209 10.38 -21.41 9.84
CA GLN A 209 9.21 -21.22 8.97
C GLN A 209 9.43 -21.95 7.63
N LYS A 210 8.35 -22.38 7.03
CA LYS A 210 8.40 -23.00 5.70
C LYS A 210 8.23 -21.97 4.59
N TYR A 211 7.49 -20.92 4.87
CA TYR A 211 7.29 -19.79 3.95
C TYR A 211 7.38 -18.47 4.70
N ALA A 212 7.99 -17.51 4.03
CA ALA A 212 8.10 -16.12 4.46
C ALA A 212 7.45 -15.18 3.47
N TYR A 213 6.74 -14.18 3.97
CA TYR A 213 6.02 -13.19 3.18
C TYR A 213 6.38 -11.78 3.62
N PHE A 214 6.26 -10.83 2.69
CA PHE A 214 6.26 -9.41 3.00
C PHE A 214 4.94 -8.79 2.57
N VAL A 215 4.35 -7.95 3.44
CA VAL A 215 3.11 -7.24 3.17
C VAL A 215 3.30 -5.77 3.49
N GLY A 216 3.21 -4.88 2.51
CA GLY A 216 3.36 -3.45 2.73
C GLY A 216 2.70 -2.59 1.67
N CYS A 217 2.40 -1.35 2.06
CA CYS A 217 1.84 -0.33 1.18
C CYS A 217 2.56 1.00 1.40
N SER A 218 2.55 1.89 0.41
CA SER A 218 3.20 3.19 0.52
C SER A 218 4.72 3.04 0.66
N ASP A 219 5.32 3.55 1.73
CA ASP A 219 6.72 3.25 2.05
C ASP A 219 6.94 1.75 2.26
N GLY A 220 6.01 1.05 2.92
CA GLY A 220 6.05 -0.41 3.02
C GLY A 220 6.00 -1.13 1.67
N GLY A 221 5.38 -0.54 0.66
CA GLY A 221 5.47 -0.99 -0.74
C GLY A 221 6.85 -0.79 -1.34
N ARG A 222 7.53 0.33 -1.02
CA ARG A 222 8.94 0.57 -1.35
C ARG A 222 9.85 -0.45 -0.65
N GLU A 223 9.66 -0.67 0.65
CA GLU A 223 10.40 -1.69 1.41
C GLU A 223 10.25 -3.08 0.78
N ALA A 224 9.04 -3.44 0.36
CA ALA A 224 8.73 -4.70 -0.32
C ALA A 224 9.54 -4.87 -1.61
N LEU A 225 9.58 -3.83 -2.45
CA LEU A 225 10.37 -3.84 -3.68
C LEU A 225 11.88 -3.81 -3.39
N MET A 226 12.30 -3.05 -2.37
CA MET A 226 13.69 -3.02 -1.92
C MET A 226 14.17 -4.41 -1.45
N ALA A 227 13.30 -5.14 -0.73
CA ALA A 227 13.58 -6.52 -0.31
C ALA A 227 13.73 -7.46 -1.51
N ALA A 228 12.82 -7.39 -2.51
CA ALA A 228 12.93 -8.19 -3.72
C ALA A 228 14.22 -7.92 -4.51
N GLN A 229 14.68 -6.67 -4.53
CA GLN A 229 15.86 -6.23 -5.28
C GLN A 229 17.18 -6.57 -4.57
N ARG A 230 17.24 -6.41 -3.23
CA ARG A 230 18.48 -6.55 -2.46
C ARG A 230 18.62 -7.90 -1.75
N TYR A 231 17.50 -8.48 -1.32
CA TYR A 231 17.44 -9.67 -0.49
C TYR A 231 16.52 -10.74 -1.11
N PRO A 232 16.86 -11.23 -2.30
CA PRO A 232 15.97 -12.06 -3.11
C PRO A 232 15.60 -13.41 -2.47
N ASN A 233 16.25 -13.80 -1.39
CA ASN A 233 15.99 -15.05 -0.66
C ASN A 233 15.18 -14.87 0.62
N ASP A 234 14.89 -13.65 1.07
CA ASP A 234 14.21 -13.41 2.34
C ASP A 234 12.74 -13.83 2.31
N TYR A 235 12.08 -13.72 1.15
CA TYR A 235 10.65 -13.95 1.05
C TYR A 235 10.24 -14.82 -0.14
N ASN A 236 9.28 -15.72 0.10
CA ASN A 236 8.65 -16.54 -0.94
C ASN A 236 7.53 -15.79 -1.66
N GLY A 237 6.93 -14.81 -1.01
CA GLY A 237 5.88 -13.98 -1.58
C GLY A 237 5.89 -12.56 -1.04
N ILE A 238 5.72 -11.58 -1.93
CA ILE A 238 5.76 -10.17 -1.63
C ILE A 238 4.48 -9.50 -2.16
N ILE A 239 3.83 -8.70 -1.31
CA ILE A 239 2.75 -7.79 -1.69
C ILE A 239 3.26 -6.36 -1.54
N ALA A 240 3.40 -5.65 -2.66
CA ALA A 240 3.80 -4.26 -2.72
C ALA A 240 2.62 -3.40 -3.20
N GLY A 241 1.94 -2.75 -2.25
CA GLY A 241 0.79 -1.88 -2.51
C GLY A 241 1.22 -0.43 -2.68
N ALA A 242 0.66 0.27 -3.68
CA ALA A 242 0.88 1.69 -3.92
C ALA A 242 2.33 2.12 -3.57
N PRO A 243 3.36 1.45 -4.14
CA PRO A 243 4.73 1.56 -3.66
C PRO A 243 5.31 2.95 -3.90
N ALA A 244 5.89 3.54 -2.85
CA ALA A 244 6.70 4.75 -2.93
C ALA A 244 8.06 4.47 -3.61
N ALA A 245 8.04 3.71 -4.73
CA ALA A 245 9.26 3.20 -5.38
C ALA A 245 10.21 4.32 -5.82
N HIS A 246 9.69 5.42 -6.32
CA HIS A 246 10.42 6.65 -6.62
C HIS A 246 10.38 7.61 -5.43
N PHE A 247 10.92 7.17 -4.29
CA PHE A 247 10.82 7.88 -3.02
C PHE A 247 11.20 9.35 -3.12
N GLN A 248 12.33 9.64 -3.78
CA GLN A 248 12.85 10.98 -3.90
C GLN A 248 11.93 11.90 -4.72
N ILE A 249 11.58 11.47 -5.93
CA ILE A 249 10.76 12.27 -6.86
C ILE A 249 9.36 12.46 -6.32
N GLN A 250 8.78 11.39 -5.82
CA GLN A 250 7.42 11.39 -5.35
C GLN A 250 7.25 12.29 -4.12
N ASN A 251 8.12 12.16 -3.13
CA ASN A 251 8.01 12.94 -1.91
C ASN A 251 8.52 14.38 -2.06
N SER A 252 9.35 14.69 -3.07
CA SER A 252 9.81 16.07 -3.32
C SER A 252 9.00 16.75 -4.41
N LEU A 253 9.08 16.25 -5.64
CA LEU A 253 8.52 16.91 -6.82
C LEU A 253 6.99 16.83 -6.86
N TYR A 254 6.42 15.65 -6.64
CA TYR A 254 4.97 15.44 -6.73
C TYR A 254 4.22 16.24 -5.65
N HIS A 255 4.54 16.01 -4.38
CA HIS A 255 3.91 16.76 -3.28
C HIS A 255 4.26 18.24 -3.28
N GLY A 256 5.50 18.59 -3.64
CA GLY A 256 5.91 19.98 -3.72
C GLY A 256 5.20 20.76 -4.83
N TRP A 257 4.98 20.11 -5.99
CA TRP A 257 4.19 20.71 -7.07
C TRP A 257 2.74 20.94 -6.66
N SER A 258 2.17 20.02 -5.90
CA SER A 258 0.82 20.16 -5.35
C SER A 258 0.71 21.38 -4.45
N VAL A 259 1.67 21.58 -3.54
CA VAL A 259 1.74 22.78 -2.67
C VAL A 259 1.84 24.07 -3.49
N LYS A 260 2.73 24.11 -4.49
CA LYS A 260 2.90 25.29 -5.35
C LYS A 260 1.66 25.57 -6.19
N SER A 261 1.02 24.53 -6.68
CA SER A 261 -0.22 24.64 -7.48
C SER A 261 -1.39 25.19 -6.66
N GLN A 262 -1.45 24.81 -5.39
CA GLN A 262 -2.45 25.27 -4.44
C GLN A 262 -2.23 26.70 -3.94
N SER A 263 -1.02 27.23 -4.03
CA SER A 263 -0.68 28.50 -3.42
C SER A 263 -1.21 29.70 -4.22
N THR A 264 -1.85 30.64 -3.53
CA THR A 264 -2.29 31.93 -4.09
C THR A 264 -1.13 32.79 -4.60
N THR A 265 0.08 32.60 -4.06
CA THR A 265 1.31 33.32 -4.45
C THR A 265 2.23 32.47 -5.33
N GLY A 266 1.95 31.16 -5.46
CA GLY A 266 2.82 30.23 -6.18
C GLY A 266 4.07 29.82 -5.42
N ASP A 267 4.14 30.12 -4.12
CA ASP A 267 5.22 29.79 -3.19
C ASP A 267 4.68 29.32 -1.83
N SER A 268 5.57 29.04 -0.88
CA SER A 268 5.18 28.53 0.44
C SER A 268 4.50 29.55 1.36
N THR A 269 4.45 30.82 0.96
CA THR A 269 3.85 31.91 1.77
C THR A 269 2.36 32.12 1.50
N GLY A 270 1.82 31.51 0.43
CA GLY A 270 0.42 31.66 0.02
C GLY A 270 -0.56 30.84 0.83
N ASN A 271 -1.84 31.08 0.53
CA ASN A 271 -2.94 30.29 1.04
C ASN A 271 -3.47 29.34 -0.05
N ALA A 272 -4.17 28.28 0.37
CA ALA A 272 -4.80 27.34 -0.53
C ALA A 272 -5.86 28.04 -1.41
N VAL A 273 -5.94 27.61 -2.67
CA VAL A 273 -6.92 28.10 -3.66
C VAL A 273 -8.12 27.15 -3.72
N LEU A 274 -7.88 25.84 -3.82
CA LEU A 274 -8.91 24.82 -3.90
C LEU A 274 -9.19 24.26 -2.51
N TYR A 275 -10.46 24.18 -2.13
CA TYR A 275 -10.93 23.73 -0.82
C TYR A 275 -11.78 22.44 -0.94
N ALA A 276 -12.12 21.80 0.18
CA ALA A 276 -12.84 20.53 0.20
C ALA A 276 -14.16 20.54 -0.58
N ASP A 277 -14.99 21.57 -0.38
CA ASP A 277 -16.26 21.73 -1.10
C ASP A 277 -16.07 21.87 -2.61
N LYS A 278 -14.96 22.46 -3.05
CA LYS A 278 -14.62 22.65 -4.46
C LYS A 278 -14.02 21.41 -5.10
N ALA A 279 -13.21 20.66 -4.35
CA ALA A 279 -12.73 19.34 -4.79
C ALA A 279 -13.91 18.39 -5.05
N LEU A 280 -14.95 18.40 -4.19
CA LEU A 280 -16.19 17.64 -4.41
C LEU A 280 -17.01 18.12 -5.62
N VAL A 281 -17.03 19.42 -5.92
CA VAL A 281 -17.68 19.94 -7.15
C VAL A 281 -16.94 19.42 -8.38
N LEU A 282 -15.60 19.47 -8.36
CA LEU A 282 -14.75 18.96 -9.44
C LEU A 282 -14.98 17.45 -9.62
N HIS A 283 -14.91 16.68 -8.54
CA HIS A 283 -15.09 15.23 -8.56
C HIS A 283 -16.42 14.80 -9.19
N LYS A 284 -17.53 15.40 -8.78
CA LYS A 284 -18.85 15.13 -9.36
C LYS A 284 -18.89 15.36 -10.87
N ALA A 285 -18.23 16.41 -11.35
CA ALA A 285 -18.19 16.71 -12.77
C ALA A 285 -17.32 15.70 -13.54
N VAL A 286 -16.19 15.30 -12.98
CA VAL A 286 -15.30 14.26 -13.54
C VAL A 286 -16.03 12.92 -13.62
N VAL A 287 -16.68 12.50 -12.54
CA VAL A 287 -17.45 11.24 -12.50
C VAL A 287 -18.61 11.27 -13.48
N ALA A 288 -19.32 12.41 -13.61
CA ALA A 288 -20.39 12.56 -14.59
C ALA A 288 -19.89 12.47 -16.05
N ALA A 289 -18.66 12.93 -16.32
CA ALA A 289 -18.08 12.91 -17.65
C ALA A 289 -17.43 11.56 -18.01
N CYS A 290 -16.80 10.89 -17.06
CA CYS A 290 -15.92 9.76 -17.32
C CYS A 290 -16.32 8.46 -16.60
N GLY A 291 -17.27 8.49 -15.67
CA GLY A 291 -17.69 7.32 -14.90
C GLY A 291 -18.46 6.28 -15.71
N GLY A 292 -18.66 5.10 -15.14
CA GLY A 292 -19.48 4.04 -15.76
C GLY A 292 -18.79 3.29 -16.91
N GLN A 293 -17.49 3.41 -17.08
CA GLN A 293 -16.73 2.76 -18.15
C GLN A 293 -16.85 1.22 -18.16
N ALA A 294 -17.12 0.64 -17.01
CA ALA A 294 -17.31 -0.80 -16.85
C ALA A 294 -18.72 -1.31 -17.26
N GLY A 295 -19.59 -0.41 -17.78
CA GLY A 295 -20.95 -0.74 -18.24
C GLY A 295 -22.02 -0.70 -17.14
N VAL A 296 -21.73 -0.05 -15.99
CA VAL A 296 -22.66 0.14 -14.86
C VAL A 296 -22.67 1.60 -14.39
N PRO A 297 -23.77 2.10 -13.80
CA PRO A 297 -23.89 3.49 -13.39
C PRO A 297 -23.32 3.75 -11.97
N ASP A 298 -22.17 3.17 -11.67
CA ASP A 298 -21.53 3.27 -10.34
C ASP A 298 -20.62 4.48 -10.17
N GLY A 299 -20.44 5.27 -11.22
CA GLY A 299 -19.57 6.44 -11.22
C GLY A 299 -18.07 6.13 -11.29
N LEU A 300 -17.66 4.88 -11.11
CA LEU A 300 -16.25 4.54 -11.09
C LEU A 300 -15.62 4.63 -12.49
N ILE A 301 -14.39 5.13 -12.52
CA ILE A 301 -13.57 5.21 -13.72
C ILE A 301 -12.64 4.01 -13.74
N ALA A 302 -12.87 3.08 -14.67
CA ALA A 302 -12.14 1.83 -14.73
C ALA A 302 -10.68 2.01 -15.17
N ASP A 303 -10.43 2.97 -16.07
CA ASP A 303 -9.09 3.41 -16.47
C ASP A 303 -9.09 4.95 -16.69
N PRO A 304 -8.60 5.71 -15.71
CA PRO A 304 -8.60 7.17 -15.77
C PRO A 304 -7.79 7.76 -16.92
N ARG A 305 -6.87 7.02 -17.50
CA ARG A 305 -6.06 7.48 -18.66
C ARG A 305 -6.91 7.77 -19.90
N THR A 306 -8.12 7.24 -19.94
CA THR A 306 -9.09 7.48 -21.02
C THR A 306 -10.00 8.68 -20.76
N CYS A 307 -9.91 9.29 -19.57
CA CYS A 307 -10.73 10.43 -19.18
C CYS A 307 -10.07 11.75 -19.59
N ASN A 308 -10.66 12.45 -20.55
CA ASN A 308 -10.22 13.76 -21.05
C ASN A 308 -11.07 14.90 -20.48
N PHE A 309 -11.21 14.95 -19.15
CA PHE A 309 -11.98 16.01 -18.50
C PHE A 309 -11.18 17.32 -18.42
N ASP A 310 -11.80 18.44 -18.84
CA ASP A 310 -11.24 19.78 -18.70
C ASP A 310 -11.93 20.51 -17.55
N PRO A 311 -11.23 20.89 -16.46
CA PRO A 311 -11.80 21.69 -15.37
C PRO A 311 -12.45 23.00 -15.81
N ALA A 312 -12.02 23.57 -16.95
CA ALA A 312 -12.64 24.79 -17.48
C ALA A 312 -14.10 24.58 -17.91
N SER A 313 -14.52 23.34 -18.17
CA SER A 313 -15.92 23.02 -18.52
C SER A 313 -16.92 23.34 -17.42
N ILE A 314 -16.47 23.44 -16.17
CA ILE A 314 -17.28 23.80 -15.00
C ILE A 314 -16.87 25.16 -14.39
N GLN A 315 -16.20 26.02 -15.17
CA GLN A 315 -15.85 27.34 -14.69
C GLN A 315 -17.10 28.21 -14.47
N CYS A 316 -17.12 28.92 -13.36
CA CYS A 316 -18.19 29.88 -13.07
C CYS A 316 -18.27 30.95 -14.15
N PRO A 317 -19.51 31.41 -14.55
CA PRO A 317 -19.66 32.54 -15.41
C PRO A 317 -18.97 33.79 -14.84
N GLN A 318 -18.46 34.64 -15.73
CA GLN A 318 -17.82 35.90 -15.30
C GLN A 318 -18.80 36.75 -14.47
N GLY A 319 -18.36 37.17 -13.28
CA GLY A 319 -19.19 38.00 -12.39
C GLY A 319 -20.21 37.19 -11.56
N ALA A 320 -20.13 35.86 -11.56
CA ALA A 320 -20.98 35.03 -10.70
C ALA A 320 -20.79 35.39 -9.23
N THR A 321 -21.87 35.64 -8.52
CA THR A 321 -21.89 35.90 -7.07
C THR A 321 -22.05 34.62 -6.24
N ASN A 322 -22.63 33.58 -6.86
CA ASN A 322 -22.73 32.25 -6.27
C ASN A 322 -21.82 31.29 -7.05
N THR A 323 -20.80 30.75 -6.35
CA THR A 323 -19.82 29.82 -6.91
C THR A 323 -19.95 28.41 -6.33
N SER A 324 -21.00 28.10 -5.57
CA SER A 324 -21.13 26.83 -4.84
C SER A 324 -21.16 25.57 -5.73
N SER A 325 -21.53 25.70 -6.99
CA SER A 325 -21.67 24.60 -7.95
C SER A 325 -20.73 24.68 -9.16
N CYS A 326 -19.76 25.59 -9.12
CA CYS A 326 -18.77 25.77 -10.19
C CYS A 326 -17.41 26.16 -9.61
N LEU A 327 -16.38 26.18 -10.43
CA LEU A 327 -15.04 26.59 -10.07
C LEU A 327 -14.75 28.00 -10.54
N THR A 328 -14.14 28.83 -9.70
CA THR A 328 -13.58 30.13 -10.13
C THR A 328 -12.41 29.91 -11.11
N ALA A 329 -12.01 30.92 -11.84
CA ALA A 329 -10.87 30.82 -12.75
C ALA A 329 -9.55 30.41 -12.03
N ALA A 330 -9.37 30.83 -10.77
CA ALA A 330 -8.22 30.44 -9.96
C ALA A 330 -8.27 28.95 -9.57
N GLU A 331 -9.45 28.44 -9.17
CA GLU A 331 -9.66 27.03 -8.83
C GLU A 331 -9.49 26.13 -10.07
N VAL A 332 -9.98 26.55 -11.24
CA VAL A 332 -9.75 25.87 -12.53
C VAL A 332 -8.25 25.78 -12.82
N ALA A 333 -7.52 26.89 -12.72
CA ALA A 333 -6.08 26.92 -12.97
C ALA A 333 -5.31 26.02 -12.00
N THR A 334 -5.71 25.96 -10.73
CA THR A 334 -5.12 25.07 -9.72
C THR A 334 -5.39 23.61 -10.03
N ALA A 335 -6.63 23.23 -10.31
CA ALA A 335 -6.98 21.85 -10.68
C ALA A 335 -6.22 21.41 -11.94
N SER A 336 -6.13 22.24 -12.96
CA SER A 336 -5.40 21.98 -14.20
C SER A 336 -3.90 21.77 -13.96
N LYS A 337 -3.28 22.53 -13.04
CA LYS A 337 -1.87 22.35 -12.65
C LYS A 337 -1.65 21.03 -11.91
N ILE A 338 -2.56 20.65 -11.01
CA ILE A 338 -2.48 19.38 -10.27
C ILE A 338 -2.56 18.22 -11.24
N TYR A 339 -3.54 18.18 -12.14
CA TYR A 339 -3.67 17.12 -13.14
C TYR A 339 -2.50 17.07 -14.14
N GLY A 340 -2.08 18.25 -14.62
CA GLY A 340 -1.03 18.34 -15.64
C GLY A 340 0.35 17.93 -15.13
N GLY A 341 0.62 18.13 -13.84
CA GLY A 341 1.94 18.02 -13.28
C GLY A 341 2.91 19.09 -13.80
N PRO A 342 4.15 19.14 -13.29
CA PRO A 342 5.17 20.05 -13.78
C PRO A 342 5.75 19.58 -15.11
N VAL A 343 6.17 20.52 -15.94
CA VAL A 343 6.88 20.31 -17.19
C VAL A 343 8.19 21.10 -17.19
N ASP A 344 9.22 20.56 -17.85
CA ASP A 344 10.46 21.30 -18.06
C ASP A 344 10.23 22.56 -18.88
N ALA A 345 10.67 23.69 -18.36
CA ALA A 345 10.40 24.99 -18.97
C ALA A 345 11.10 25.19 -20.33
N THR A 346 12.16 24.42 -20.61
CA THR A 346 12.97 24.51 -21.82
C THR A 346 12.48 23.54 -22.90
N THR A 347 12.19 22.32 -22.52
CA THR A 347 11.90 21.22 -23.46
C THR A 347 10.40 20.90 -23.56
N GLY A 348 9.62 21.28 -22.55
CA GLY A 348 8.21 20.88 -22.40
C GLY A 348 8.05 19.41 -21.96
N GLU A 349 9.14 18.72 -21.62
CA GLU A 349 9.10 17.34 -21.14
C GLU A 349 8.39 17.25 -19.79
N ARG A 350 7.60 16.20 -19.59
CA ARG A 350 6.97 15.94 -18.29
C ARG A 350 8.03 15.65 -17.22
N MET A 351 7.85 16.23 -16.03
CA MET A 351 8.76 16.03 -14.91
C MET A 351 8.35 14.83 -14.02
N LEU A 352 7.17 14.27 -14.21
CA LEU A 352 6.61 13.15 -13.44
C LEU A 352 6.13 12.04 -14.38
N ALA A 353 6.24 10.80 -13.93
CA ALA A 353 5.60 9.65 -14.56
C ALA A 353 4.08 9.83 -14.65
N GLY A 354 3.49 10.46 -13.65
CA GLY A 354 2.09 10.81 -13.59
C GLY A 354 1.75 11.71 -12.42
N SER A 355 0.60 12.36 -12.52
CA SER A 355 -0.03 13.20 -11.51
C SER A 355 -1.25 12.50 -10.93
N PRO A 356 -2.00 13.08 -9.97
CA PRO A 356 -3.29 12.57 -9.56
C PRO A 356 -4.20 12.31 -10.75
N GLN A 357 -4.90 11.17 -10.74
CA GLN A 357 -5.69 10.75 -11.88
C GLN A 357 -7.15 11.24 -11.75
N PRO A 358 -7.87 11.48 -12.87
CA PRO A 358 -9.29 11.78 -12.83
C PRO A 358 -10.10 10.74 -12.04
N GLY A 359 -10.99 11.22 -11.16
CA GLY A 359 -11.73 10.37 -10.21
C GLY A 359 -11.07 10.24 -8.83
N SER A 360 -9.94 10.93 -8.60
CA SER A 360 -9.25 10.94 -7.28
C SER A 360 -9.54 12.19 -6.44
N GLU A 361 -10.30 13.16 -6.94
CA GLU A 361 -10.39 14.51 -6.40
C GLU A 361 -10.98 14.57 -4.99
N GLU A 362 -11.89 13.64 -4.65
CA GLU A 362 -12.40 13.51 -3.29
C GLU A 362 -11.29 13.13 -2.30
N ASN A 363 -10.36 12.27 -2.72
CA ASN A 363 -9.23 11.84 -1.90
C ASN A 363 -8.14 12.92 -1.75
N TRP A 364 -8.16 13.98 -2.57
CA TRP A 364 -7.23 15.11 -2.40
C TRP A 364 -7.43 15.84 -1.07
N VAL A 365 -8.66 15.76 -0.52
CA VAL A 365 -9.03 16.42 0.74
C VAL A 365 -8.25 15.82 1.91
N GLY A 366 -7.53 16.67 2.62
CA GLY A 366 -6.64 16.28 3.71
C GLY A 366 -5.19 16.04 3.29
N VAL A 367 -4.89 16.00 1.98
CA VAL A 367 -3.54 15.78 1.45
C VAL A 367 -3.07 17.00 0.66
N GLU A 368 -3.64 17.20 -0.51
CA GLU A 368 -3.32 18.29 -1.44
C GLU A 368 -4.25 19.48 -1.25
N VAL A 369 -5.44 19.22 -0.72
CA VAL A 369 -6.53 20.17 -0.49
C VAL A 369 -6.83 20.21 1.01
N PRO A 370 -7.06 21.40 1.62
CA PRO A 370 -7.45 21.48 3.02
C PRO A 370 -8.74 20.70 3.31
N THR A 371 -8.88 20.19 4.54
CA THR A 371 -10.14 19.56 5.01
C THR A 371 -11.28 20.56 5.25
N THR A 372 -10.97 21.86 5.24
CA THR A 372 -11.93 22.95 5.43
C THR A 372 -12.62 23.33 4.10
N ASN A 373 -13.79 23.95 4.21
CA ASN A 373 -14.52 24.49 3.06
C ASN A 373 -14.03 25.89 2.68
N SER A 374 -14.35 26.32 1.48
CA SER A 374 -14.01 27.66 0.96
C SER A 374 -14.59 28.82 1.78
N THR A 375 -15.66 28.58 2.55
CA THR A 375 -16.23 29.54 3.51
C THR A 375 -15.34 29.80 4.72
N ASP A 376 -14.43 28.89 5.02
CA ASP A 376 -13.54 28.96 6.20
C ASP A 376 -12.11 29.40 5.81
N ALA A 377 -11.94 29.86 4.58
CA ALA A 377 -10.68 30.43 4.08
C ALA A 377 -10.26 31.70 4.88
N PRO A 378 -8.95 32.04 4.94
CA PRO A 378 -7.82 31.37 4.27
C PRO A 378 -7.15 30.27 5.11
N VAL A 379 -6.60 29.26 4.42
CA VAL A 379 -5.73 28.22 5.02
C VAL A 379 -4.34 28.32 4.36
N PRO A 380 -3.26 28.56 5.12
CA PRO A 380 -1.90 28.57 4.58
C PRO A 380 -1.54 27.21 3.96
N VAL A 381 -0.87 27.20 2.80
CA VAL A 381 -0.41 25.95 2.16
C VAL A 381 0.56 25.16 3.04
N THR A 382 1.21 25.80 4.00
CA THR A 382 2.07 25.14 5.00
C THR A 382 1.30 24.21 5.96
N LYS A 383 -0.02 24.22 5.94
CA LYS A 383 -0.90 23.32 6.71
C LYS A 383 -1.33 22.08 5.92
N LEU A 384 -1.01 22.01 4.65
CA LEU A 384 -1.30 20.83 3.82
C LEU A 384 -0.40 19.65 4.23
N PHE A 385 -0.94 18.43 4.15
CA PHE A 385 -0.15 17.23 4.37
C PHE A 385 1.01 17.13 3.37
N SER A 386 0.77 17.49 2.11
CA SER A 386 1.82 17.54 1.08
C SER A 386 2.99 18.45 1.46
N TYR A 387 2.76 19.56 2.18
CA TYR A 387 3.84 20.42 2.68
C TYR A 387 4.70 19.68 3.73
N MET A 388 4.07 18.96 4.64
CA MET A 388 4.77 18.17 5.66
C MET A 388 5.64 17.08 5.01
N ILE A 389 5.09 16.36 4.03
CA ILE A 389 5.81 15.31 3.31
C ILE A 389 7.04 15.86 2.60
N VAL A 390 6.87 16.93 1.82
CA VAL A 390 7.98 17.48 1.02
C VAL A 390 9.09 18.05 1.87
N THR A 391 8.77 18.73 2.97
CA THR A 391 9.79 19.29 3.88
C THR A 391 10.54 18.20 4.65
N GLY A 392 9.86 17.13 5.03
CA GLY A 392 10.49 15.94 5.60
C GLY A 392 11.41 15.24 4.60
N ALA A 393 10.94 15.03 3.38
CA ALA A 393 11.73 14.40 2.32
C ALA A 393 12.99 15.17 1.93
N TYR A 394 12.93 16.50 1.91
CA TYR A 394 14.13 17.31 1.61
C TYR A 394 15.26 17.07 2.60
N ASN A 395 14.96 16.89 3.87
CA ASN A 395 15.97 16.55 4.88
C ASN A 395 16.67 15.22 4.58
N LEU A 396 15.93 14.23 4.05
CA LEU A 396 16.48 12.93 3.67
C LEU A 396 17.27 12.99 2.36
N ILE A 397 16.69 13.62 1.34
CA ILE A 397 17.22 13.61 -0.03
C ILE A 397 18.49 14.47 -0.13
N PHE A 398 18.51 15.62 0.54
CA PHE A 398 19.56 16.63 0.41
C PHE A 398 20.48 16.73 1.62
N THR A 399 20.43 15.76 2.53
CA THR A 399 21.33 15.70 3.69
C THR A 399 22.79 15.82 3.27
N GLY A 400 23.52 16.71 3.94
CA GLY A 400 24.94 16.98 3.64
C GLY A 400 25.18 17.87 2.41
N SER A 401 24.13 18.27 1.69
CA SER A 401 24.26 19.27 0.64
C SER A 401 24.52 20.66 1.25
N PRO A 402 25.48 21.42 0.74
CA PRO A 402 25.74 22.78 1.21
C PRO A 402 24.59 23.75 0.92
N THR A 403 23.70 23.37 -0.01
CA THR A 403 22.52 24.15 -0.41
C THR A 403 21.33 23.21 -0.46
N MET A 404 20.63 23.06 0.68
CA MET A 404 19.37 22.33 0.71
C MET A 404 18.28 23.17 0.02
N PRO A 405 17.59 22.66 -1.01
CA PRO A 405 16.50 23.40 -1.61
C PRO A 405 15.32 23.51 -0.63
N THR A 406 14.54 24.55 -0.81
CA THR A 406 13.22 24.72 -0.19
C THR A 406 12.14 24.46 -1.23
N ILE A 407 10.87 24.42 -0.81
CA ILE A 407 9.76 24.34 -1.75
C ILE A 407 9.85 25.44 -2.81
N ASP A 408 10.35 26.62 -2.43
CA ASP A 408 10.40 27.79 -3.32
C ASP A 408 11.57 27.76 -4.30
N THR A 409 12.65 27.07 -3.95
CA THR A 409 13.91 27.02 -4.74
C THR A 409 14.14 25.67 -5.44
N PHE A 410 13.27 24.68 -5.21
CA PHE A 410 13.37 23.38 -5.86
C PHE A 410 13.06 23.50 -7.38
N GLY A 411 13.82 22.76 -8.20
CA GLY A 411 13.73 22.82 -9.66
C GLY A 411 12.54 22.08 -10.26
N TYR A 412 11.31 22.49 -9.96
CA TYR A 412 10.09 21.81 -10.45
C TYR A 412 9.94 21.81 -11.97
N THR A 413 10.55 22.73 -12.66
CA THR A 413 10.47 22.90 -14.11
C THR A 413 11.85 22.88 -14.77
N ASP A 414 12.80 22.17 -14.17
CA ASP A 414 14.18 22.04 -14.64
C ASP A 414 14.61 20.57 -14.61
N ALA A 415 14.57 19.90 -15.76
CA ALA A 415 14.94 18.49 -15.89
C ALA A 415 16.41 18.21 -15.53
N SER A 416 17.29 19.20 -15.61
CA SER A 416 18.68 19.05 -15.19
C SER A 416 18.84 18.82 -13.68
N PHE A 417 17.80 19.10 -12.91
CA PHE A 417 17.75 18.87 -11.47
C PHE A 417 17.90 17.40 -11.10
N TYR A 418 17.34 16.49 -11.91
CA TYR A 418 17.39 15.04 -11.65
C TYR A 418 18.81 14.48 -11.60
N PRO A 419 19.64 14.62 -12.67
CA PRO A 419 20.99 14.10 -12.63
C PRO A 419 21.88 14.85 -11.63
N THR A 420 21.58 16.12 -11.37
CA THR A 420 22.40 16.94 -10.47
C THR A 420 22.21 16.59 -9.00
N TYR A 421 20.98 16.36 -8.56
CA TYR A 421 20.65 16.26 -7.14
C TYR A 421 20.05 14.91 -6.73
N LEU A 422 19.27 14.25 -7.59
CA LEU A 422 18.56 13.03 -7.22
C LEU A 422 19.33 11.76 -7.57
N GLN A 423 20.16 11.78 -8.63
CA GLN A 423 20.87 10.61 -9.11
C GLN A 423 21.83 10.02 -8.07
N ALA A 424 22.46 10.85 -7.24
CA ALA A 424 23.45 10.40 -6.26
C ALA A 424 22.87 9.47 -5.19
N ASN A 425 21.62 9.76 -4.72
CA ASN A 425 20.93 8.97 -3.70
C ASN A 425 19.90 8.00 -4.28
N HIS A 426 19.72 8.01 -5.61
CA HIS A 426 18.75 7.16 -6.27
C HIS A 426 18.85 5.69 -5.86
N PRO A 427 20.01 5.05 -5.86
CA PRO A 427 20.10 3.65 -5.53
C PRO A 427 19.95 3.32 -4.05
N LEU A 428 20.04 4.31 -3.17
CA LEU A 428 19.84 4.15 -1.74
C LEU A 428 18.33 4.20 -1.40
N MET A 429 17.63 5.24 -1.87
CA MET A 429 16.27 5.55 -1.43
C MET A 429 15.19 5.00 -2.35
N ASP A 430 15.46 4.89 -3.65
CA ASP A 430 14.48 4.47 -4.65
C ASP A 430 14.52 2.96 -4.92
N ALA A 431 13.38 2.33 -4.94
CA ALA A 431 13.22 0.89 -5.21
C ALA A 431 12.78 0.65 -6.66
N THR A 432 13.56 1.15 -7.63
CA THR A 432 13.16 1.22 -9.04
C THR A 432 13.94 0.31 -9.98
N SER A 433 14.87 -0.54 -9.45
CA SER A 433 15.55 -1.54 -10.29
C SER A 433 14.55 -2.51 -10.91
N PRO A 434 14.43 -2.56 -12.24
CA PRO A 434 13.46 -3.41 -12.91
C PRO A 434 13.94 -4.86 -13.07
N ASP A 435 15.20 -5.15 -12.74
CA ASP A 435 15.75 -6.50 -12.80
C ASP A 435 15.54 -7.24 -11.48
N LEU A 436 14.51 -8.06 -11.43
CA LEU A 436 14.21 -8.98 -10.34
C LEU A 436 14.57 -10.44 -10.66
N SER A 437 15.50 -10.67 -11.56
CA SER A 437 15.90 -12.02 -12.00
C SER A 437 16.39 -12.90 -10.85
N ALA A 438 17.08 -12.33 -9.86
CA ALA A 438 17.55 -13.06 -8.68
C ALA A 438 16.36 -13.53 -7.81
N PHE A 439 15.36 -12.66 -7.59
CA PHE A 439 14.14 -12.99 -6.85
C PHE A 439 13.29 -14.04 -7.58
N HIS A 440 13.12 -13.88 -8.90
CA HIS A 440 12.45 -14.90 -9.73
C HIS A 440 13.17 -16.25 -9.66
N LYS A 441 14.49 -16.25 -9.80
CA LYS A 441 15.32 -17.48 -9.70
C LYS A 441 15.23 -18.15 -8.33
N ALA A 442 15.08 -17.39 -7.27
CA ALA A 442 14.85 -17.91 -5.91
C ALA A 442 13.43 -18.50 -5.73
N GLY A 443 12.55 -18.38 -6.72
CA GLY A 443 11.16 -18.86 -6.68
C GLY A 443 10.17 -17.87 -6.08
N GLY A 444 10.61 -16.65 -5.81
CA GLY A 444 9.79 -15.58 -5.23
C GLY A 444 8.58 -15.22 -6.10
N LYS A 445 7.50 -14.77 -5.48
CA LYS A 445 6.27 -14.30 -6.13
C LYS A 445 5.95 -12.89 -5.69
N LEU A 446 5.55 -12.02 -6.63
CA LEU A 446 5.28 -10.61 -6.41
C LEU A 446 3.86 -10.26 -6.84
N ILE A 447 3.10 -9.66 -5.94
CA ILE A 447 1.86 -8.95 -6.28
C ILE A 447 2.08 -7.46 -6.07
N LEU A 448 2.00 -6.69 -7.16
CA LEU A 448 1.85 -5.25 -7.14
C LEU A 448 0.36 -4.90 -7.16
N TRP A 449 -0.04 -3.89 -6.41
CA TRP A 449 -1.39 -3.34 -6.57
C TRP A 449 -1.41 -1.84 -6.32
N HIS A 450 -2.38 -1.15 -6.92
CA HIS A 450 -2.54 0.29 -6.75
C HIS A 450 -4.01 0.68 -6.92
N GLY A 451 -4.47 1.64 -6.11
CA GLY A 451 -5.76 2.28 -6.29
C GLY A 451 -5.68 3.35 -7.37
N TRP A 452 -6.62 3.36 -8.32
CA TRP A 452 -6.65 4.39 -9.36
C TRP A 452 -6.90 5.81 -8.83
N ALA A 453 -7.56 5.93 -7.67
CA ALA A 453 -7.86 7.21 -7.01
C ALA A 453 -6.82 7.60 -5.93
N ASP A 454 -5.61 7.06 -6.01
CA ASP A 454 -4.52 7.38 -5.08
C ASP A 454 -4.07 8.84 -5.26
N GLN A 455 -4.16 9.57 -4.17
CA GLN A 455 -3.81 10.98 -4.07
C GLN A 455 -2.35 11.21 -3.65
N HIS A 456 -1.73 10.23 -2.99
CA HIS A 456 -0.35 10.36 -2.51
C HIS A 456 0.67 9.94 -3.56
N ILE A 457 0.36 8.88 -4.31
CA ILE A 457 1.26 8.26 -5.28
C ILE A 457 0.48 8.02 -6.56
N SER A 458 0.90 8.64 -7.66
CA SER A 458 0.23 8.35 -8.92
C SER A 458 0.42 6.87 -9.31
N PRO A 459 -0.66 6.12 -9.62
CA PRO A 459 -0.57 4.73 -10.07
C PRO A 459 0.27 4.57 -11.34
N LEU A 460 0.49 5.64 -12.08
CA LEU A 460 1.33 5.61 -13.28
C LEU A 460 2.81 5.30 -12.96
N PHE A 461 3.31 5.63 -11.76
CA PHE A 461 4.65 5.21 -11.33
C PHE A 461 4.75 3.68 -11.21
N THR A 462 3.74 3.03 -10.66
CA THR A 462 3.71 1.56 -10.53
C THR A 462 3.54 0.88 -11.88
N ILE A 463 2.72 1.45 -12.77
CA ILE A 463 2.56 0.96 -14.15
C ILE A 463 3.89 1.00 -14.88
N GLN A 464 4.59 2.13 -14.85
CA GLN A 464 5.89 2.28 -15.52
C GLN A 464 6.94 1.35 -14.96
N TYR A 465 6.98 1.16 -13.64
CA TYR A 465 7.87 0.18 -13.03
C TYR A 465 7.58 -1.25 -13.53
N PHE A 466 6.31 -1.64 -13.57
CA PHE A 466 5.91 -2.96 -14.09
C PHE A 466 6.28 -3.14 -15.57
N GLU A 467 6.06 -2.13 -16.40
CA GLU A 467 6.45 -2.13 -17.81
C GLU A 467 7.98 -2.16 -17.96
N ALA A 468 8.73 -1.45 -17.10
CA ALA A 468 10.19 -1.51 -17.09
C ALA A 468 10.72 -2.92 -16.75
N MET A 469 10.06 -3.62 -15.78
CA MET A 469 10.36 -5.04 -15.53
C MET A 469 10.13 -5.91 -16.77
N GLN A 470 8.98 -5.72 -17.44
CA GLN A 470 8.67 -6.48 -18.67
C GLN A 470 9.66 -6.20 -19.80
N ASN A 471 10.09 -4.96 -19.96
CA ASN A 471 11.08 -4.56 -20.95
C ASN A 471 12.48 -5.13 -20.64
N THR A 472 12.84 -5.21 -19.36
CA THR A 472 14.16 -5.69 -18.91
C THR A 472 14.25 -7.22 -18.89
N MET A 473 13.22 -7.88 -18.36
CA MET A 473 13.24 -9.33 -18.12
C MET A 473 12.47 -10.14 -19.15
N GLY A 474 11.65 -9.48 -19.99
CA GLY A 474 10.69 -10.10 -20.90
C GLY A 474 9.33 -10.36 -20.22
N ALA A 475 8.24 -10.04 -20.91
CA ALA A 475 6.89 -10.12 -20.40
C ALA A 475 6.50 -11.54 -19.91
N SER A 476 6.95 -12.60 -20.62
CA SER A 476 6.71 -13.98 -20.21
C SER A 476 7.37 -14.29 -18.86
N ASN A 477 8.65 -13.93 -18.69
CA ASN A 477 9.37 -14.18 -17.44
C ASN A 477 8.72 -13.41 -16.28
N VAL A 478 8.29 -12.16 -16.51
CA VAL A 478 7.59 -11.38 -15.49
C VAL A 478 6.26 -12.04 -15.12
N SER A 479 5.52 -12.56 -16.08
CA SER A 479 4.24 -13.23 -15.82
C SER A 479 4.36 -14.53 -15.01
N ASP A 480 5.55 -15.15 -14.95
CA ASP A 480 5.77 -16.36 -14.14
C ASP A 480 5.83 -16.06 -12.64
N PHE A 481 6.18 -14.84 -12.26
CA PHE A 481 6.38 -14.51 -10.84
C PHE A 481 5.72 -13.21 -10.37
N ALA A 482 5.25 -12.33 -11.26
CA ALA A 482 4.66 -11.05 -10.89
C ALA A 482 3.26 -10.85 -11.49
N ARG A 483 2.38 -10.21 -10.70
CA ARG A 483 1.06 -9.70 -11.13
C ARG A 483 0.89 -8.28 -10.64
N MET A 484 0.19 -7.46 -11.41
CA MET A 484 -0.20 -6.11 -11.01
C MET A 484 -1.71 -5.94 -11.11
N TYR A 485 -2.32 -5.33 -10.08
CA TYR A 485 -3.74 -5.06 -10.01
C TYR A 485 -3.99 -3.57 -9.80
N LEU A 486 -4.89 -2.99 -10.60
CA LEU A 486 -5.32 -1.60 -10.47
C LEU A 486 -6.79 -1.58 -10.07
N VAL A 487 -7.09 -0.93 -8.94
CA VAL A 487 -8.41 -0.97 -8.32
C VAL A 487 -9.15 0.36 -8.54
N PRO A 488 -10.22 0.39 -9.35
CA PRO A 488 -10.98 1.61 -9.63
C PRO A 488 -11.56 2.25 -8.37
N GLY A 489 -11.44 3.58 -8.26
CA GLY A 489 -12.01 4.38 -7.18
C GLY A 489 -11.42 4.16 -5.80
N VAL A 490 -10.35 3.37 -5.68
CA VAL A 490 -9.66 3.15 -4.40
C VAL A 490 -8.53 4.16 -4.25
N GLY A 491 -8.44 4.76 -3.06
CA GLY A 491 -7.42 5.73 -2.68
C GLY A 491 -6.11 5.08 -2.23
N HIS A 492 -5.27 5.88 -1.57
CA HIS A 492 -3.95 5.45 -1.09
C HIS A 492 -4.07 4.34 -0.03
N CYS A 493 -3.59 3.17 -0.32
CA CYS A 493 -3.62 1.99 0.55
C CYS A 493 -5.02 1.52 0.98
N GLY A 494 -6.09 2.05 0.38
CA GLY A 494 -7.47 1.73 0.72
C GLY A 494 -8.40 2.95 0.71
N GLY A 495 -9.63 2.79 1.17
CA GLY A 495 -10.64 3.85 1.15
C GLY A 495 -11.07 4.25 -0.26
N GLY A 496 -11.66 5.45 -0.40
CA GLY A 496 -12.24 5.93 -1.65
C GLY A 496 -13.63 5.35 -1.93
N GLU A 497 -14.19 5.68 -3.09
CA GLU A 497 -15.53 5.27 -3.50
C GLU A 497 -15.59 3.85 -4.09
N GLY A 498 -14.43 3.24 -4.37
CA GLY A 498 -14.31 1.94 -5.02
C GLY A 498 -14.58 0.76 -4.08
N PHE A 499 -13.88 -0.33 -4.33
CA PHE A 499 -13.99 -1.60 -3.59
C PHE A 499 -12.68 -1.85 -2.83
N PRO A 500 -12.46 -1.21 -1.65
CA PRO A 500 -11.16 -1.18 -0.99
C PRO A 500 -10.78 -2.48 -0.27
N ASN A 501 -11.75 -3.36 -0.01
CA ASN A 501 -11.50 -4.59 0.72
C ASN A 501 -11.05 -5.70 -0.24
N ILE A 502 -9.79 -6.11 -0.14
CA ILE A 502 -9.16 -7.09 -1.04
C ILE A 502 -8.35 -8.12 -0.24
N ASP A 503 -8.37 -9.38 -0.68
CA ASP A 503 -7.55 -10.45 -0.10
C ASP A 503 -6.43 -10.86 -1.06
N LEU A 504 -5.30 -10.19 -0.96
CA LEU A 504 -4.08 -10.52 -1.68
C LEU A 504 -3.20 -11.51 -0.90
N VAL A 505 -3.38 -11.60 0.43
CA VAL A 505 -2.59 -12.53 1.26
C VAL A 505 -2.95 -13.97 0.94
N SER A 506 -4.22 -14.32 0.80
CA SER A 506 -4.62 -15.64 0.32
C SER A 506 -4.10 -15.93 -1.08
N GLN A 507 -4.08 -14.91 -1.95
CA GLN A 507 -3.61 -15.08 -3.33
C GLN A 507 -2.11 -15.36 -3.39
N ILE A 508 -1.29 -14.58 -2.67
CA ILE A 508 0.16 -14.77 -2.66
C ILE A 508 0.57 -16.08 -1.99
N THR A 509 -0.15 -16.50 -0.94
CA THR A 509 0.11 -17.80 -0.28
C THR A 509 -0.24 -18.97 -1.21
N ALA A 510 -1.38 -18.93 -1.89
CA ALA A 510 -1.74 -19.95 -2.87
C ALA A 510 -0.72 -20.03 -4.01
N TRP A 511 -0.22 -18.88 -4.46
CA TRP A 511 0.78 -18.84 -5.53
C TRP A 511 2.13 -19.39 -5.09
N ALA A 512 2.67 -18.92 -3.97
CA ALA A 512 3.98 -19.37 -3.47
C ALA A 512 3.98 -20.84 -3.01
N GLU A 513 2.89 -21.30 -2.38
CA GLU A 513 2.84 -22.62 -1.78
C GLU A 513 2.32 -23.71 -2.71
N GLN A 514 1.38 -23.38 -3.58
CA GLN A 514 0.66 -24.34 -4.42
C GLN A 514 0.94 -24.14 -5.92
N GLY A 515 1.59 -23.03 -6.31
CA GLY A 515 1.83 -22.69 -7.71
C GLY A 515 0.62 -22.07 -8.41
N THR A 516 -0.47 -21.80 -7.70
CA THR A 516 -1.70 -21.24 -8.28
C THR A 516 -1.57 -19.74 -8.44
N ALA A 517 -1.18 -19.29 -9.63
CA ALA A 517 -1.07 -17.87 -9.96
C ALA A 517 -2.45 -17.18 -9.90
N PRO A 518 -2.58 -16.03 -9.22
CA PRO A 518 -3.85 -15.33 -9.16
C PRO A 518 -4.22 -14.72 -10.52
N ASN A 519 -5.50 -14.84 -10.89
CA ASN A 519 -6.07 -14.19 -12.06
C ASN A 519 -7.09 -13.15 -11.62
N ALA A 520 -8.36 -13.51 -11.45
CA ALA A 520 -9.35 -12.61 -10.88
C ALA A 520 -9.20 -12.57 -9.36
N VAL A 521 -9.04 -11.39 -8.79
CA VAL A 521 -9.08 -11.18 -7.34
C VAL A 521 -10.35 -10.41 -6.99
N MET A 522 -11.16 -10.96 -6.09
CA MET A 522 -12.39 -10.32 -5.68
C MET A 522 -12.12 -9.17 -4.71
N THR A 523 -12.75 -8.03 -4.98
CA THR A 523 -12.77 -6.85 -4.12
C THR A 523 -14.19 -6.60 -3.62
N TYR A 524 -14.32 -5.95 -2.46
CA TYR A 524 -15.60 -5.82 -1.77
C TYR A 524 -15.83 -4.40 -1.27
N GLN A 525 -17.08 -3.95 -1.32
CA GLN A 525 -17.60 -2.85 -0.52
C GLN A 525 -18.34 -3.40 0.69
N THR A 526 -18.24 -2.70 1.82
CA THR A 526 -18.92 -3.06 3.06
C THR A 526 -19.67 -1.86 3.62
N ASP A 527 -20.76 -2.14 4.36
CA ASP A 527 -21.44 -1.12 5.15
C ASP A 527 -20.68 -0.85 6.48
N SER A 528 -21.20 0.08 7.29
CA SER A 528 -20.63 0.43 8.60
C SER A 528 -20.64 -0.72 9.62
N SER A 529 -21.34 -1.82 9.33
CA SER A 529 -21.38 -3.05 10.12
C SER A 529 -20.47 -4.15 9.55
N ASN A 530 -19.65 -3.83 8.55
CA ASN A 530 -18.77 -4.74 7.79
C ASN A 530 -19.53 -5.83 6.99
N ASN A 531 -20.83 -5.66 6.70
CA ASN A 531 -21.52 -6.54 5.79
C ASN A 531 -21.15 -6.19 4.34
N VAL A 532 -20.89 -7.21 3.52
CA VAL A 532 -20.63 -7.02 2.10
C VAL A 532 -21.89 -6.50 1.42
N THR A 533 -21.79 -5.32 0.79
CA THR A 533 -22.86 -4.69 0.02
C THR A 533 -22.69 -4.90 -1.47
N ALA A 534 -21.46 -5.00 -1.94
CA ALA A 534 -21.14 -5.28 -3.34
C ALA A 534 -19.77 -5.95 -3.46
N SER A 535 -19.56 -6.65 -4.56
CA SER A 535 -18.29 -7.28 -4.92
C SER A 535 -17.98 -7.06 -6.40
N ARG A 536 -16.69 -6.97 -6.72
CA ARG A 536 -16.20 -6.82 -8.09
C ARG A 536 -14.84 -7.50 -8.23
N PRO A 537 -14.59 -8.27 -9.30
CA PRO A 537 -13.25 -8.78 -9.57
C PRO A 537 -12.34 -7.66 -10.09
N VAL A 538 -11.05 -7.74 -9.76
CA VAL A 538 -9.98 -7.05 -10.48
C VAL A 538 -9.13 -8.09 -11.18
N TYR A 539 -8.63 -7.74 -12.35
CA TYR A 539 -7.84 -8.63 -13.19
C TYR A 539 -6.41 -8.12 -13.31
N PRO A 540 -5.44 -8.99 -13.63
CA PRO A 540 -4.08 -8.56 -13.89
C PRO A 540 -4.03 -7.49 -14.98
N TYR A 541 -3.28 -6.40 -14.70
CA TYR A 541 -3.02 -5.34 -15.67
C TYR A 541 -2.46 -5.93 -17.00
N PRO A 542 -2.91 -5.45 -18.17
CA PRO A 542 -3.74 -4.26 -18.39
C PRO A 542 -5.26 -4.53 -18.50
N ALA A 543 -5.73 -5.73 -18.17
CA ALA A 543 -7.15 -6.06 -18.28
C ALA A 543 -7.99 -5.32 -17.24
N VAL A 544 -9.24 -5.01 -17.59
CA VAL A 544 -10.22 -4.37 -16.71
C VAL A 544 -11.38 -5.31 -16.42
N ALA A 545 -12.12 -5.04 -15.34
CA ALA A 545 -13.39 -5.74 -15.10
C ALA A 545 -14.49 -5.10 -15.98
N GLN A 546 -15.29 -5.96 -16.62
CA GLN A 546 -16.42 -5.57 -17.46
C GLN A 546 -17.68 -6.26 -16.98
N PHE A 547 -18.77 -5.50 -16.76
CA PHE A 547 -20.07 -6.09 -16.43
C PHE A 547 -20.62 -6.89 -17.62
N SER A 548 -21.20 -8.06 -17.34
CA SER A 548 -21.72 -8.97 -18.38
C SER A 548 -23.00 -8.46 -19.08
N GLY A 549 -23.59 -7.37 -18.58
CA GLY A 549 -24.85 -6.82 -19.08
C GLY A 549 -26.11 -7.50 -18.53
N THR A 550 -25.95 -8.52 -17.68
CA THR A 550 -27.08 -9.27 -17.09
C THR A 550 -26.84 -9.54 -15.60
N GLY A 551 -27.94 -9.63 -14.84
CA GLY A 551 -27.90 -9.86 -13.40
C GLY A 551 -27.64 -8.60 -12.57
N ASP A 552 -27.41 -8.77 -11.27
CA ASP A 552 -27.10 -7.69 -10.35
C ASP A 552 -25.62 -7.31 -10.46
N TRP A 553 -25.32 -6.08 -10.82
CA TRP A 553 -23.94 -5.60 -10.95
C TRP A 553 -23.20 -5.45 -9.59
N HIS A 554 -23.92 -5.50 -8.46
CA HIS A 554 -23.30 -5.59 -7.15
C HIS A 554 -22.70 -6.97 -6.85
N SER A 555 -23.02 -7.97 -7.66
CA SER A 555 -22.45 -9.32 -7.51
C SER A 555 -21.29 -9.54 -8.46
N GLY A 556 -20.10 -9.79 -7.93
CA GLY A 556 -18.89 -10.08 -8.70
C GLY A 556 -19.02 -11.27 -9.65
N ALA A 557 -20.01 -12.17 -9.42
CA ALA A 557 -20.29 -13.29 -10.31
C ALA A 557 -20.82 -12.86 -11.70
N ASN A 558 -21.31 -11.62 -11.83
CA ASN A 558 -21.85 -11.06 -13.07
C ASN A 558 -20.83 -10.21 -13.84
N TRP A 559 -19.55 -10.34 -13.51
CA TRP A 559 -18.45 -9.62 -14.12
C TRP A 559 -17.50 -10.57 -14.86
N THR A 560 -16.91 -10.09 -15.92
CA THR A 560 -15.94 -10.82 -16.74
C THR A 560 -14.70 -9.99 -16.96
N GLN A 561 -13.64 -10.64 -17.42
CA GLN A 561 -12.44 -9.95 -17.85
C GLN A 561 -12.72 -9.22 -19.18
N GLY A 562 -12.55 -7.92 -19.18
CA GLY A 562 -12.61 -7.07 -20.36
C GLY A 562 -11.23 -6.80 -20.96
N SER A 563 -11.24 -6.25 -22.17
CA SER A 563 -10.04 -5.77 -22.83
C SER A 563 -9.50 -4.50 -22.15
N PRO A 564 -8.20 -4.19 -22.30
CA PRO A 564 -7.65 -2.90 -21.89
C PRO A 564 -8.43 -1.74 -22.53
N LEU A 565 -8.72 -0.72 -21.72
CA LEU A 565 -9.37 0.51 -22.22
C LEU A 565 -8.36 1.51 -22.77
N TYR A 566 -7.11 1.42 -22.34
CA TYR A 566 -6.02 2.28 -22.75
C TYR A 566 -4.89 1.44 -23.36
N ASN A 567 -4.47 1.79 -24.57
CA ASN A 567 -3.49 1.02 -25.34
C ASN A 567 -2.30 1.87 -25.83
N GLU A 568 -2.24 3.15 -25.46
CA GLU A 568 -1.10 3.99 -25.81
C GLU A 568 0.10 3.63 -24.94
N PRO A 569 1.32 3.67 -25.49
CA PRO A 569 2.52 3.44 -24.71
C PRO A 569 2.66 4.49 -23.60
N THR A 570 3.25 4.07 -22.49
CA THR A 570 3.58 4.98 -21.41
C THR A 570 4.50 6.09 -21.91
N HIS A 571 4.19 7.34 -21.60
CA HIS A 571 4.98 8.48 -22.03
C HIS A 571 6.33 8.54 -21.33
N THR A 572 7.33 9.04 -22.04
CA THR A 572 8.63 9.37 -21.44
C THR A 572 8.52 10.61 -20.55
N TRP A 573 9.36 10.69 -19.55
CA TRP A 573 9.46 11.79 -18.63
C TRP A 573 10.89 11.94 -18.12
N ALA A 574 11.25 13.06 -17.53
CA ALA A 574 12.62 13.40 -17.14
C ALA A 574 13.32 12.37 -16.23
N GLY A 575 12.56 11.66 -15.39
CA GLY A 575 13.07 10.59 -14.53
C GLY A 575 13.00 9.18 -15.12
N SER A 576 12.71 9.00 -16.40
CA SER A 576 12.61 7.67 -17.05
C SER A 576 13.89 6.85 -16.90
N SER A 577 15.05 7.51 -16.81
CA SER A 577 16.34 6.85 -16.58
C SER A 577 16.47 6.18 -15.22
N PHE A 578 15.60 6.49 -14.25
CA PHE A 578 15.60 5.86 -12.93
C PHE A 578 15.06 4.43 -12.93
N TYR A 579 14.43 3.98 -14.01
CA TYR A 579 14.07 2.58 -14.23
C TYR A 579 15.19 1.77 -14.89
N THR A 580 16.43 2.07 -14.56
CA THR A 580 17.59 1.30 -15.03
C THR A 580 18.02 0.29 -13.97
N SER A 581 18.53 -0.86 -14.42
CA SER A 581 19.13 -1.84 -13.53
C SER A 581 20.35 -1.23 -12.84
N TYR A 582 20.38 -1.31 -11.53
CA TYR A 582 21.55 -0.99 -10.73
C TYR A 582 21.89 -2.19 -9.83
N SER A 583 23.18 -2.37 -9.55
CA SER A 583 23.59 -3.41 -8.61
C SER A 583 23.45 -2.88 -7.18
N PRO A 584 22.55 -3.44 -6.38
CA PRO A 584 22.41 -3.05 -4.98
C PRO A 584 23.68 -3.26 -4.16
N ALA A 585 24.52 -4.22 -4.57
CA ALA A 585 25.77 -4.58 -3.87
C ALA A 585 26.90 -3.56 -4.05
N THR A 586 26.84 -2.67 -5.06
CA THR A 586 27.94 -1.77 -5.40
C THR A 586 27.83 -0.39 -4.77
N GLN A 587 26.80 -0.13 -3.95
CA GLN A 587 26.52 1.19 -3.47
C GLN A 587 26.70 1.33 -1.96
N GLY A 588 27.93 1.46 -1.57
CA GLY A 588 28.42 2.38 -0.54
C GLY A 588 28.14 2.09 0.93
N VAL A 589 27.40 1.04 1.28
CA VAL A 589 27.36 0.53 2.65
C VAL A 589 27.58 -0.99 2.58
N ALA A 590 28.68 -1.47 3.17
CA ALA A 590 28.94 -2.89 3.27
C ALA A 590 27.70 -3.58 3.85
N ALA A 591 27.24 -4.63 3.18
CA ALA A 591 26.34 -5.58 3.83
C ALA A 591 27.01 -6.07 5.10
N PRO A 592 26.31 -6.25 6.22
CA PRO A 592 26.87 -6.83 7.42
C PRO A 592 27.39 -8.23 7.14
#